data_603e103b740a886b4c299528fa216a6f
#
_entry.id   603e103b740a886b4c299528fa216a6f
#
_cell.length_a   1.000
_cell.length_b   1.000
_cell.length_c   1.000
_cell.angle_alpha   90.00
_cell.angle_beta   90.00
_cell.angle_gamma   90.00
#
_symmetry.space_group_name_H-M   'P 1'
#
loop_
_entity.id
_entity.type
_entity.pdbx_description
1 polymer ?
#
loop_
_entity_poly.entity_id
_entity_poly.type
_entity_poly.pdbx_seq_one_letter_code
_entity_poly.pdbx_strand_id
1 'polypeptide(L)'
;LAHGTENDAKGVAAMIPGIEVAHISAAMRSLEARDRLRKANERVVEFQRKNPIAQLWGTGDKASADMMALDASQHLYNARVDPRRRTFAVGLYTHVLESYGVIYDQPIVHNERQSSAALEGVEQYNVRNEESMRLSLLAVDTHGYTYVGMTVAKLLGFDLCPQLRNMA
;
A
#
# COMPACT_ATOMS: atom_id res chain seq x y z
N LEU A 1 -19.10 1.35 6.57
CA LEU A 1 -18.83 0.88 7.94
C LEU A 1 -18.02 -0.41 7.94
N ALA A 2 -18.48 -1.49 7.27
CA ALA A 2 -17.80 -2.80 7.32
C ALA A 2 -16.33 -2.74 6.82
N HIS A 3 -16.00 -1.92 5.81
CA HIS A 3 -14.62 -1.73 5.36
C HIS A 3 -13.79 -0.72 6.17
N GLY A 4 -14.45 0.13 6.94
CA GLY A 4 -13.78 1.18 7.70
C GLY A 4 -13.72 0.94 9.22
N THR A 5 -14.21 -0.21 9.66
CA THR A 5 -14.23 -0.60 11.07
C THR A 5 -13.91 -2.09 11.21
N GLU A 6 -13.72 -2.56 12.43
CA GLU A 6 -13.54 -3.99 12.73
C GLU A 6 -14.83 -4.82 12.64
N ASN A 7 -15.96 -4.20 12.25
CA ASN A 7 -17.23 -4.91 12.12
C ASN A 7 -17.31 -5.64 10.78
N ASP A 8 -17.72 -6.90 10.84
CA ASP A 8 -18.07 -7.68 9.67
C ASP A 8 -19.50 -7.34 9.14
N ALA A 9 -19.92 -7.98 8.06
CA ALA A 9 -21.25 -7.79 7.50
C ALA A 9 -22.38 -8.12 8.49
N LYS A 10 -22.17 -9.09 9.40
CA LYS A 10 -23.11 -9.46 10.46
C LYS A 10 -23.24 -8.36 11.52
N GLY A 11 -22.11 -7.85 11.98
CA GLY A 11 -22.08 -6.76 12.97
C GLY A 11 -22.78 -5.51 12.45
N VAL A 12 -22.50 -5.12 11.20
CA VAL A 12 -23.17 -3.96 10.57
C VAL A 12 -24.67 -4.20 10.40
N ALA A 13 -25.09 -5.37 9.93
CA ALA A 13 -26.52 -5.68 9.77
C ALA A 13 -27.29 -5.66 11.11
N ALA A 14 -26.65 -6.10 12.18
CA ALA A 14 -27.24 -6.06 13.52
C ALA A 14 -27.46 -4.62 14.05
N MET A 15 -26.70 -3.64 13.53
CA MET A 15 -26.81 -2.24 13.94
C MET A 15 -27.90 -1.47 13.17
N ILE A 16 -28.35 -1.98 12.03
CA ILE A 16 -29.24 -1.24 11.14
C ILE A 16 -30.55 -2.01 10.93
N PRO A 17 -31.67 -1.57 11.52
CA PRO A 17 -32.95 -2.24 11.33
C PRO A 17 -33.34 -2.32 9.84
N GLY A 18 -33.85 -3.49 9.43
CA GLY A 18 -34.34 -3.71 8.07
C GLY A 18 -33.27 -4.00 7.00
N ILE A 19 -32.00 -4.10 7.39
CA ILE A 19 -30.93 -4.51 6.48
C ILE A 19 -30.47 -5.92 6.80
N GLU A 20 -30.47 -6.79 5.80
CA GLU A 20 -29.99 -8.16 5.92
C GLU A 20 -28.48 -8.27 5.67
N VAL A 21 -27.85 -9.27 6.28
CA VAL A 21 -26.42 -9.59 6.08
C VAL A 21 -26.07 -9.76 4.60
N ALA A 22 -26.99 -10.35 3.82
CA ALA A 22 -26.81 -10.55 2.39
C ALA A 22 -26.66 -9.23 1.60
N HIS A 23 -27.41 -8.19 1.97
CA HIS A 23 -27.31 -6.87 1.35
C HIS A 23 -25.96 -6.22 1.64
N ILE A 24 -25.50 -6.28 2.91
CA ILE A 24 -24.17 -5.76 3.29
C ILE A 24 -23.07 -6.51 2.54
N SER A 25 -23.12 -7.85 2.52
CA SER A 25 -22.12 -8.65 1.82
C SER A 25 -22.09 -8.39 0.30
N ALA A 26 -23.25 -8.17 -0.31
CA ALA A 26 -23.33 -7.81 -1.73
C ALA A 26 -22.72 -6.41 -2.01
N ALA A 27 -23.00 -5.44 -1.14
CA ALA A 27 -22.41 -4.11 -1.22
C ALA A 27 -20.87 -4.15 -1.04
N MET A 28 -20.35 -4.91 -0.09
CA MET A 28 -18.91 -5.11 0.11
C MET A 28 -18.25 -5.69 -1.14
N ARG A 29 -18.78 -6.80 -1.68
CA ARG A 29 -18.26 -7.38 -2.93
C ARG A 29 -18.32 -6.41 -4.11
N SER A 30 -19.38 -5.58 -4.17
CA SER A 30 -19.47 -4.56 -5.20
C SER A 30 -18.39 -3.48 -5.10
N LEU A 31 -18.02 -3.08 -3.88
CA LEU A 31 -16.93 -2.11 -3.67
C LEU A 31 -15.56 -2.72 -3.99
N GLU A 32 -15.34 -3.97 -3.64
CA GLU A 32 -14.09 -4.71 -3.91
C GLU A 32 -13.90 -5.00 -5.41
N ALA A 33 -15.01 -5.07 -6.18
CA ALA A 33 -14.94 -5.38 -7.60
C ALA A 33 -14.44 -4.19 -8.45
N ARG A 34 -13.73 -4.51 -9.54
CA ARG A 34 -13.35 -3.56 -10.60
C ARG A 34 -12.54 -2.37 -10.12
N ASP A 35 -11.61 -2.58 -9.22
CA ASP A 35 -10.72 -1.51 -8.70
C ASP A 35 -11.44 -0.30 -8.09
N ARG A 36 -12.66 -0.46 -7.62
CA ARG A 36 -13.45 0.66 -7.08
C ARG A 36 -12.83 1.27 -5.84
N LEU A 37 -12.31 0.45 -4.93
CA LEU A 37 -11.62 0.95 -3.74
C LEU A 37 -10.34 1.70 -4.11
N ARG A 38 -9.57 1.18 -5.06
CA ARG A 38 -8.39 1.87 -5.58
C ARG A 38 -8.74 3.22 -6.18
N LYS A 39 -9.76 3.28 -7.06
CA LYS A 39 -10.22 4.54 -7.64
C LYS A 39 -10.75 5.52 -6.60
N ALA A 40 -11.41 5.04 -5.56
CA ALA A 40 -11.86 5.87 -4.45
C ALA A 40 -10.66 6.47 -3.70
N ASN A 41 -9.63 5.65 -3.41
CA ASN A 41 -8.39 6.11 -2.79
C ASN A 41 -7.66 7.15 -3.67
N GLU A 42 -7.55 6.91 -4.98
CA GLU A 42 -6.96 7.88 -5.92
C GLU A 42 -7.67 9.25 -5.84
N ARG A 43 -9.01 9.28 -5.72
CA ARG A 43 -9.77 10.52 -5.53
C ARG A 43 -9.47 11.22 -4.20
N VAL A 44 -9.27 10.46 -3.13
CA VAL A 44 -8.86 11.01 -1.82
C VAL A 44 -7.47 11.63 -1.92
N VAL A 45 -6.52 10.94 -2.55
CA VAL A 45 -5.15 11.45 -2.76
C VAL A 45 -5.15 12.71 -3.63
N GLU A 46 -5.93 12.72 -4.73
CA GLU A 46 -6.11 13.93 -5.55
C GLU A 46 -6.67 15.12 -4.74
N PHE A 47 -7.65 14.85 -3.87
CA PHE A 47 -8.22 15.88 -3.00
C PHE A 47 -7.20 16.40 -2.00
N GLN A 48 -6.42 15.51 -1.36
CA GLN A 48 -5.34 15.91 -0.46
C GLN A 48 -4.31 16.80 -1.15
N ARG A 49 -3.87 16.44 -2.36
CA ARG A 49 -2.88 17.22 -3.14
C ARG A 49 -3.35 18.61 -3.51
N LYS A 50 -4.67 18.84 -3.64
CA LYS A 50 -5.25 20.17 -3.90
C LYS A 50 -5.21 21.09 -2.69
N ASN A 51 -4.99 20.56 -1.49
CA ASN A 51 -4.89 21.36 -0.29
C ASN A 51 -3.56 22.14 -0.29
N PRO A 52 -3.57 23.46 -0.11
CA PRO A 52 -2.33 24.26 -0.10
C PRO A 52 -1.30 23.80 0.93
N ILE A 53 -1.74 23.26 2.07
CA ILE A 53 -0.83 22.73 3.10
C ILE A 53 -0.07 21.49 2.61
N ALA A 54 -0.64 20.69 1.72
CA ALA A 54 0.03 19.52 1.16
C ALA A 54 1.25 19.91 0.31
N GLN A 55 1.21 21.08 -0.31
CA GLN A 55 2.31 21.61 -1.13
C GLN A 55 3.53 22.01 -0.28
N LEU A 56 3.36 22.23 1.02
CA LEU A 56 4.47 22.50 1.94
C LEU A 56 5.31 21.25 2.25
N TRP A 57 4.80 20.06 1.99
CA TRP A 57 5.47 18.79 2.26
C TRP A 57 6.34 18.30 1.12
N GLY A 58 6.18 18.86 -0.08
CA GLY A 58 7.02 18.54 -1.22
C GLY A 58 6.35 18.70 -2.57
N THR A 59 7.07 18.33 -3.62
CA THR A 59 6.65 18.49 -5.02
C THR A 59 5.72 17.37 -5.51
N GLY A 60 5.64 16.26 -4.78
CA GLY A 60 4.80 15.11 -5.11
C GLY A 60 5.48 14.08 -6.00
N ASP A 61 6.79 14.20 -6.22
CA ASP A 61 7.61 13.30 -7.02
C ASP A 61 8.40 12.28 -6.19
N LYS A 62 8.24 12.29 -4.86
CA LYS A 62 8.90 11.39 -3.93
C LYS A 62 7.90 10.58 -3.13
N ALA A 63 8.29 9.35 -2.85
CA ALA A 63 7.51 8.45 -2.01
C ALA A 63 8.42 7.68 -1.06
N SER A 64 7.83 7.12 -0.04
CA SER A 64 8.44 6.11 0.83
C SER A 64 7.65 4.82 0.77
N ALA A 65 8.31 3.70 1.01
CA ALA A 65 7.63 2.41 1.10
C ALA A 65 8.17 1.58 2.24
N ASP A 66 7.25 0.90 2.91
CA ASP A 66 7.58 0.00 4.02
C ASP A 66 6.55 -1.13 4.12
N MET A 67 6.90 -2.16 4.86
CA MET A 67 6.06 -3.33 5.08
C MET A 67 5.47 -3.33 6.49
N MET A 68 4.15 -3.51 6.54
CA MET A 68 3.44 -3.83 7.77
C MET A 68 3.04 -5.31 7.77
N ALA A 69 3.28 -5.99 8.90
CA ALA A 69 2.83 -7.36 9.09
C ALA A 69 1.41 -7.38 9.67
N LEU A 70 0.48 -8.02 8.98
CA LEU A 70 -0.89 -8.23 9.41
C LEU A 70 -1.10 -9.69 9.80
N ASP A 71 -1.71 -9.92 10.96
CA ASP A 71 -2.07 -11.27 11.38
C ASP A 71 -3.05 -11.88 10.38
N ALA A 72 -2.80 -13.13 10.01
CA ALA A 72 -3.51 -13.79 8.94
C ALA A 72 -3.77 -15.25 9.26
N SER A 73 -4.76 -15.83 8.58
CA SER A 73 -4.98 -17.27 8.64
C SER A 73 -3.79 -18.04 8.03
N GLN A 74 -3.39 -19.13 8.66
CA GLN A 74 -2.38 -20.04 8.13
C GLN A 74 -2.71 -20.61 6.73
N HIS A 75 -3.98 -20.54 6.33
CA HIS A 75 -4.46 -21.03 5.04
C HIS A 75 -4.29 -20.03 3.90
N LEU A 76 -3.88 -18.79 4.18
CA LEU A 76 -3.56 -17.82 3.13
C LEU A 76 -2.22 -18.14 2.49
N TYR A 77 -2.17 -18.11 1.16
CA TYR A 77 -0.97 -18.45 0.38
C TYR A 77 0.26 -17.62 0.79
N ASN A 78 0.08 -16.33 1.03
CA ASN A 78 1.16 -15.40 1.39
C ASN A 78 1.51 -15.39 2.89
N ALA A 79 0.74 -16.12 3.74
CA ALA A 79 0.99 -16.14 5.17
C ALA A 79 2.24 -16.94 5.52
N ARG A 80 3.06 -16.39 6.41
CA ARG A 80 4.21 -17.06 7.02
C ARG A 80 4.24 -16.75 8.51
N VAL A 81 4.94 -17.57 9.26
CA VAL A 81 5.12 -17.32 10.70
C VAL A 81 5.97 -16.06 10.88
N ASP A 82 5.44 -15.05 11.56
CA ASP A 82 6.20 -13.89 12.00
C ASP A 82 7.14 -14.30 13.14
N PRO A 83 8.46 -14.23 12.96
CA PRO A 83 9.42 -14.68 13.98
C PRO A 83 9.37 -13.86 15.26
N ARG A 84 8.87 -12.62 15.21
CA ARG A 84 8.74 -11.75 16.39
C ARG A 84 7.51 -12.06 17.21
N ARG A 85 6.36 -12.27 16.54
CA ARG A 85 5.05 -12.49 17.18
C ARG A 85 4.68 -13.96 17.31
N ARG A 86 5.35 -14.85 16.56
CA ARG A 86 5.08 -16.28 16.46
C ARG A 86 3.64 -16.62 16.01
N THR A 87 3.01 -15.71 15.31
CA THR A 87 1.70 -15.85 14.66
C THR A 87 1.87 -15.90 13.15
N PHE A 88 0.89 -16.46 12.44
CA PHE A 88 0.86 -16.34 10.98
C PHE A 88 0.53 -14.91 10.57
N ALA A 89 1.32 -14.35 9.66
CA ALA A 89 1.14 -13.01 9.15
C ALA A 89 1.37 -12.95 7.63
N VAL A 90 0.72 -11.99 6.98
CA VAL A 90 0.99 -11.55 5.62
C VAL A 90 1.65 -10.18 5.67
N GLY A 91 2.59 -9.92 4.79
CA GLY A 91 3.15 -8.59 4.61
C GLY A 91 2.20 -7.73 3.76
N LEU A 92 1.89 -6.53 4.19
CA LEU A 92 1.29 -5.50 3.36
C LEU A 92 2.35 -4.45 3.06
N TYR A 93 2.78 -4.35 1.80
CA TYR A 93 3.79 -3.40 1.37
C TYR A 93 3.12 -2.16 0.79
N THR A 94 3.33 -1.02 1.43
CA THR A 94 2.59 0.22 1.16
C THR A 94 3.53 1.31 0.70
N HIS A 95 3.14 2.03 -0.36
CA HIS A 95 3.83 3.20 -0.88
C HIS A 95 3.06 4.47 -0.53
N VAL A 96 3.76 5.42 0.07
CA VAL A 96 3.17 6.67 0.58
C VAL A 96 3.92 7.85 -0.01
N LEU A 97 3.20 8.79 -0.61
CA LEU A 97 3.76 10.06 -1.08
C LEU A 97 4.28 10.91 0.09
N GLU A 98 5.21 11.81 -0.19
CA GLU A 98 5.66 12.83 0.76
C GLU A 98 4.50 13.70 1.29
N SER A 99 3.41 13.81 0.56
CA SER A 99 2.16 14.46 0.98
C SER A 99 1.21 13.55 1.75
N TYR A 100 1.68 12.41 2.27
CA TYR A 100 0.93 11.41 3.05
C TYR A 100 -0.18 10.65 2.30
N GLY A 101 -0.25 10.76 0.98
CA GLY A 101 -1.19 9.97 0.17
C GLY A 101 -0.69 8.53 -0.03
N VAL A 102 -1.48 7.52 0.33
CA VAL A 102 -1.21 6.13 -0.04
C VAL A 102 -1.51 5.95 -1.53
N ILE A 103 -0.50 5.57 -2.32
CA ILE A 103 -0.61 5.46 -3.78
C ILE A 103 -0.65 4.04 -4.29
N TYR A 104 -0.06 3.12 -3.56
CA TYR A 104 -0.05 1.71 -3.90
C TYR A 104 0.16 0.85 -2.66
N ASP A 105 -0.54 -0.25 -2.60
CA ASP A 105 -0.38 -1.28 -1.58
C ASP A 105 -0.55 -2.67 -2.20
N GLN A 106 0.17 -3.64 -1.69
CA GLN A 106 0.06 -5.02 -2.14
C GLN A 106 0.39 -6.02 -1.03
N PRO A 107 -0.32 -7.15 -0.98
CA PRO A 107 0.06 -8.23 -0.10
C PRO A 107 1.31 -8.95 -0.65
N ILE A 108 2.31 -9.11 0.20
CA ILE A 108 3.54 -9.86 -0.11
C ILE A 108 3.71 -11.02 0.87
N VAL A 109 4.53 -11.99 0.47
CA VAL A 109 4.90 -13.08 1.36
C VAL A 109 5.74 -12.52 2.51
N HIS A 110 5.26 -12.76 3.74
CA HIS A 110 5.99 -12.30 4.92
C HIS A 110 7.38 -12.96 5.01
N ASN A 111 8.39 -12.21 5.43
CA ASN A 111 9.80 -12.61 5.52
C ASN A 111 10.58 -12.75 4.19
N GLU A 112 10.00 -12.42 3.04
CA GLU A 112 10.73 -12.35 1.78
C GLU A 112 11.33 -10.97 1.51
N ARG A 113 12.23 -10.89 0.53
CA ARG A 113 12.83 -9.61 0.09
C ARG A 113 11.77 -8.72 -0.54
N GLN A 114 11.75 -7.46 -0.14
CA GLN A 114 10.72 -6.48 -0.50
C GLN A 114 11.06 -5.66 -1.75
N SER A 115 12.28 -5.80 -2.30
CA SER A 115 12.74 -4.95 -3.40
C SER A 115 11.90 -5.06 -4.68
N SER A 116 11.35 -6.23 -5.00
CA SER A 116 10.45 -6.38 -6.15
C SER A 116 9.13 -5.60 -5.94
N ALA A 117 8.56 -5.69 -4.74
CA ALA A 117 7.35 -4.96 -4.39
C ALA A 117 7.58 -3.44 -4.39
N ALA A 118 8.77 -2.99 -3.95
CA ALA A 118 9.16 -1.60 -4.00
C ALA A 118 9.17 -1.05 -5.44
N LEU A 119 9.76 -1.79 -6.37
CA LEU A 119 9.84 -1.40 -7.79
C LEU A 119 8.46 -1.42 -8.45
N GLU A 120 7.69 -2.48 -8.22
CA GLU A 120 6.37 -2.66 -8.83
C GLU A 120 5.42 -1.51 -8.46
N GLY A 121 5.40 -1.09 -7.20
CA GLY A 121 4.52 0.00 -6.77
C GLY A 121 4.82 1.33 -7.47
N VAL A 122 6.10 1.68 -7.66
CA VAL A 122 6.50 2.88 -8.41
C VAL A 122 6.14 2.75 -9.89
N GLU A 123 6.44 1.61 -10.50
CA GLU A 123 6.10 1.37 -11.91
C GLU A 123 4.60 1.49 -12.15
N GLN A 124 3.79 0.80 -11.33
CA GLN A 124 2.33 0.86 -11.42
C GLN A 124 1.78 2.27 -11.23
N TYR A 125 2.38 3.07 -10.36
CA TYR A 125 2.00 4.45 -10.19
C TYR A 125 2.40 5.30 -11.41
N ASN A 126 3.65 5.18 -11.89
CA ASN A 126 4.18 5.97 -12.98
C ASN A 126 3.50 5.68 -14.33
N VAL A 127 3.08 4.42 -14.57
CA VAL A 127 2.32 4.05 -15.78
C VAL A 127 0.93 4.67 -15.81
N ARG A 128 0.30 4.89 -14.65
CA ARG A 128 -1.06 5.43 -14.54
C ARG A 128 -1.12 6.95 -14.54
N ASN A 129 -0.01 7.62 -14.29
CA ASN A 129 0.04 9.06 -14.15
C ASN A 129 0.79 9.72 -15.31
N GLU A 130 0.47 10.99 -15.55
CA GLU A 130 1.19 11.82 -16.51
C GLU A 130 2.65 11.98 -16.08
N GLU A 131 3.52 12.28 -17.04
CA GLU A 131 4.97 12.39 -16.82
C GLU A 131 5.32 13.40 -15.72
N SER A 132 4.59 14.50 -15.64
CA SER A 132 4.75 15.54 -14.61
C SER A 132 4.43 15.08 -13.18
N MET A 133 3.76 13.94 -13.02
CA MET A 133 3.37 13.37 -11.73
C MET A 133 4.11 12.07 -11.39
N ARG A 134 5.08 11.69 -12.21
CA ARG A 134 5.87 10.48 -11.98
C ARG A 134 6.78 10.62 -10.77
N LEU A 135 6.95 9.52 -10.06
CA LEU A 135 7.91 9.45 -8.97
C LEU A 135 9.33 9.40 -9.53
N SER A 136 10.18 10.25 -9.00
CA SER A 136 11.61 10.31 -9.28
C SER A 136 12.45 9.61 -8.21
N LEU A 137 11.89 9.43 -7.01
CA LEU A 137 12.59 8.86 -5.88
C LEU A 137 11.67 8.02 -5.00
N LEU A 138 12.17 6.83 -4.60
CA LEU A 138 11.54 5.98 -3.58
C LEU A 138 12.50 5.76 -2.42
N ALA A 139 12.12 6.19 -1.23
CA ALA A 139 12.82 5.87 0.01
C ALA A 139 12.32 4.53 0.58
N VAL A 140 13.24 3.65 0.95
CA VAL A 140 12.93 2.34 1.53
C VAL A 140 13.83 2.07 2.74
N ASP A 141 13.41 1.12 3.59
CA ASP A 141 14.26 0.61 4.65
C ASP A 141 15.37 -0.33 4.12
N THR A 142 16.19 -0.86 5.02
CA THR A 142 17.27 -1.80 4.67
C THR A 142 16.77 -3.09 4.00
N HIS A 143 15.53 -3.50 4.22
CA HIS A 143 14.94 -4.71 3.62
C HIS A 143 14.36 -4.46 2.23
N GLY A 144 14.04 -3.20 1.91
CA GLY A 144 13.43 -2.79 0.65
C GLY A 144 14.41 -2.68 -0.52
N TYR A 145 15.73 -2.82 -0.32
CA TYR A 145 16.69 -2.70 -1.42
C TYR A 145 17.55 -3.94 -1.66
N THR A 146 18.00 -4.05 -2.90
CA THR A 146 19.08 -4.94 -3.33
C THR A 146 19.88 -4.22 -4.41
N TYR A 147 21.13 -4.62 -4.68
CA TYR A 147 21.89 -4.05 -5.79
C TYR A 147 21.20 -4.19 -7.13
N VAL A 148 20.57 -5.36 -7.37
CA VAL A 148 19.76 -5.59 -8.58
C VAL A 148 18.55 -4.64 -8.59
N GLY A 149 17.84 -4.48 -7.47
CA GLY A 149 16.72 -3.56 -7.35
C GLY A 149 17.10 -2.11 -7.65
N MET A 150 18.24 -1.63 -7.13
CA MET A 150 18.74 -0.29 -7.43
C MET A 150 19.07 -0.10 -8.93
N THR A 151 19.67 -1.11 -9.56
CA THR A 151 19.97 -1.07 -10.99
C THR A 151 18.68 -1.03 -11.82
N VAL A 152 17.70 -1.86 -11.49
CA VAL A 152 16.41 -1.89 -12.18
C VAL A 152 15.64 -0.57 -11.98
N ALA A 153 15.65 0.01 -10.77
CA ALA A 153 15.05 1.32 -10.52
C ALA A 153 15.61 2.40 -11.46
N LYS A 154 16.93 2.44 -11.62
CA LYS A 154 17.60 3.36 -12.56
C LYS A 154 17.16 3.14 -14.00
N LEU A 155 17.00 1.90 -14.44
CA LEU A 155 16.50 1.59 -15.77
C LEU A 155 15.04 1.99 -15.95
N LEU A 156 14.24 1.96 -14.89
CA LEU A 156 12.84 2.42 -14.87
C LEU A 156 12.71 3.95 -14.70
N GLY A 157 13.83 4.67 -14.53
CA GLY A 157 13.85 6.13 -14.51
C GLY A 157 13.62 6.78 -13.14
N PHE A 158 13.84 6.05 -12.04
CA PHE A 158 13.76 6.62 -10.69
C PHE A 158 14.90 6.16 -9.78
N ASP A 159 15.08 6.85 -8.66
CA ASP A 159 16.09 6.53 -7.66
C ASP A 159 15.50 5.72 -6.51
N LEU A 160 16.10 4.57 -6.20
CA LEU A 160 15.82 3.81 -4.99
C LEU A 160 16.82 4.22 -3.89
N CYS A 161 16.32 4.89 -2.84
CA CYS A 161 17.11 5.42 -1.74
C CYS A 161 16.93 4.59 -0.47
N PRO A 162 17.83 3.63 -0.17
CA PRO A 162 17.71 2.83 1.03
C PRO A 162 18.21 3.58 2.27
N GLN A 163 17.51 3.40 3.39
CA GLN A 163 18.04 3.76 4.69
C GLN A 163 19.07 2.70 5.13
N LEU A 164 20.34 3.07 5.16
CA LEU A 164 21.41 2.17 5.59
C LEU A 164 21.51 2.15 7.12
N ARG A 165 21.57 0.94 7.68
CA ARG A 165 21.86 0.75 9.11
C ARG A 165 23.36 0.67 9.34
N ASN A 166 23.81 1.12 10.51
CA ASN A 166 25.20 0.97 10.98
C ASN A 166 26.23 1.57 10.04
N MET A 167 26.00 2.76 9.55
CA MET A 167 27.05 3.56 8.93
C MET A 167 27.88 4.19 10.06
N ALA A 168 28.90 3.47 10.52
CA ALA A 168 29.95 3.95 11.41
C ALA A 168 31.18 4.30 10.59
#